data_392868dcda040fb1757cf6ed8cb16a3b
#
_entry.id   392868dcda040fb1757cf6ed8cb16a3b
#
_cell.length_a   1.000
_cell.length_b   1.000
_cell.length_c   1.000
_cell.angle_alpha   90.00
_cell.angle_beta   90.00
_cell.angle_gamma   90.00
#
_symmetry.space_group_name_H-M   'P 1'
#
loop_
_entity.id
_entity.type
_entity.pdbx_description
1 polymer ?
#
loop_
_entity_poly.entity_id
_entity_poly.type
_entity_poly.pdbx_seq_one_letter_code
_entity_poly.pdbx_strand_id
1 'polypeptide(L)'
;CWKKKGHGVVDLRNAMKQSCDTYFYEIARKLGVDRLKETSIKFGLGEKVLKEKFDIEKKGLIPDTEWKKNNLGKGWVIGETLITGIGQGYTQTTPLQLCLMTAQLANGGFKIYPKITLEEDSKTFEQIKSKMRENLNEANSELKETSEFLEFFNQKEHETLFKNPRNIKLVLEAMFASTNEPRGTSYKSRIEDPKYQFAGKTGTSQVKRITEKDRELDLS
;
A
#
# COMPACT_ATOMS: atom_id res chain seq x y z
N CYS A 1 -9.80 -14.97 -9.49
CA CYS A 1 -9.07 -15.21 -8.23
C CYS A 1 -8.08 -16.36 -8.42
N TRP A 2 -6.88 -16.22 -7.88
CA TRP A 2 -5.82 -17.24 -7.96
C TRP A 2 -6.25 -18.60 -7.37
N LYS A 3 -7.13 -18.61 -6.37
CA LYS A 3 -7.65 -19.84 -5.76
C LYS A 3 -8.84 -20.37 -6.56
N LYS A 4 -8.65 -21.46 -7.31
CA LYS A 4 -9.66 -22.05 -8.22
C LYS A 4 -11.01 -22.35 -7.55
N LYS A 5 -11.02 -22.80 -6.30
CA LYS A 5 -12.26 -23.09 -5.51
C LYS A 5 -12.82 -21.85 -4.76
N GLY A 6 -12.21 -20.66 -4.97
CA GLY A 6 -12.56 -19.45 -4.23
C GLY A 6 -12.16 -19.47 -2.75
N HIS A 7 -12.41 -18.36 -2.06
CA HIS A 7 -12.09 -18.19 -0.64
C HIS A 7 -13.33 -18.33 0.28
N GLY A 8 -14.51 -18.59 -0.31
CA GLY A 8 -15.78 -18.57 0.41
C GLY A 8 -16.18 -17.12 0.81
N VAL A 9 -16.96 -17.01 1.86
CA VAL A 9 -17.33 -15.69 2.42
C VAL A 9 -16.15 -15.16 3.22
N VAL A 10 -15.68 -13.98 2.86
CA VAL A 10 -14.54 -13.31 3.52
C VAL A 10 -14.87 -11.85 3.80
N ASP A 11 -14.44 -11.36 4.96
CA ASP A 11 -14.40 -9.94 5.29
C ASP A 11 -13.13 -9.26 4.72
N LEU A 12 -12.99 -7.96 4.92
CA LEU A 12 -11.84 -7.18 4.44
C LEU A 12 -10.50 -7.75 4.96
N ARG A 13 -10.41 -8.06 6.26
CA ARG A 13 -9.19 -8.58 6.87
C ARG A 13 -8.78 -9.91 6.25
N ASN A 14 -9.72 -10.85 6.12
CA ASN A 14 -9.45 -12.16 5.54
C ASN A 14 -9.23 -12.09 4.01
N ALA A 15 -9.90 -11.19 3.32
CA ALA A 15 -9.67 -10.96 1.89
C ALA A 15 -8.27 -10.43 1.62
N MET A 16 -7.78 -9.49 2.41
CA MET A 16 -6.42 -8.96 2.32
C MET A 16 -5.38 -10.01 2.73
N LYS A 17 -5.58 -10.71 3.86
CA LYS A 17 -4.74 -11.80 4.34
C LYS A 17 -4.51 -12.87 3.28
N GLN A 18 -5.55 -13.28 2.58
CA GLN A 18 -5.53 -14.35 1.59
C GLN A 18 -5.39 -13.87 0.14
N SER A 19 -5.19 -12.56 -0.08
CA SER A 19 -5.11 -11.95 -1.41
C SER A 19 -6.29 -12.35 -2.31
N CYS A 20 -7.50 -12.11 -1.85
CA CYS A 20 -8.72 -12.48 -2.57
C CYS A 20 -9.05 -11.46 -3.66
N ASP A 21 -8.65 -11.69 -4.91
CA ASP A 21 -8.88 -10.77 -6.03
C ASP A 21 -10.37 -10.47 -6.21
N THR A 22 -11.23 -11.48 -6.13
CA THR A 22 -12.69 -11.32 -6.32
C THR A 22 -13.30 -10.32 -5.34
N TYR A 23 -12.86 -10.33 -4.08
CA TYR A 23 -13.28 -9.34 -3.10
C TYR A 23 -12.89 -7.92 -3.52
N PHE A 24 -11.64 -7.73 -3.95
CA PHE A 24 -11.15 -6.42 -4.36
C PHE A 24 -11.70 -5.97 -5.71
N TYR A 25 -12.03 -6.88 -6.62
CA TYR A 25 -12.80 -6.55 -7.83
C TYR A 25 -14.15 -5.94 -7.47
N GLU A 26 -14.90 -6.53 -6.53
CA GLU A 26 -16.20 -6.01 -6.12
C GLU A 26 -16.08 -4.66 -5.40
N ILE A 27 -15.07 -4.48 -4.55
CA ILE A 27 -14.78 -3.18 -3.93
C ILE A 27 -14.43 -2.13 -4.98
N ALA A 28 -13.56 -2.44 -5.93
CA ALA A 28 -13.19 -1.54 -7.01
C ALA A 28 -14.41 -1.16 -7.87
N ARG A 29 -15.25 -2.14 -8.19
CA ARG A 29 -16.51 -1.90 -8.93
C ARG A 29 -17.43 -0.90 -8.21
N LYS A 30 -17.55 -1.01 -6.89
CA LYS A 30 -18.37 -0.09 -6.07
C LYS A 30 -17.77 1.30 -5.92
N LEU A 31 -16.44 1.39 -5.84
CA LEU A 31 -15.75 2.67 -5.67
C LEU A 31 -15.63 3.45 -6.98
N GLY A 32 -15.38 2.77 -8.08
CA GLY A 32 -14.98 3.38 -9.35
C GLY A 32 -13.50 3.75 -9.39
N VAL A 33 -12.95 3.85 -10.61
CA VAL A 33 -11.52 4.10 -10.82
C VAL A 33 -11.08 5.49 -10.35
N ASP A 34 -11.93 6.50 -10.48
CA ASP A 34 -11.58 7.89 -10.14
C ASP A 34 -11.32 8.02 -8.63
N ARG A 35 -12.14 7.37 -7.78
CA ARG A 35 -11.92 7.33 -6.31
C ARG A 35 -10.70 6.49 -5.92
N LEU A 36 -10.40 5.44 -6.68
CA LEU A 36 -9.16 4.67 -6.48
C LEU A 36 -7.95 5.55 -6.77
N LYS A 37 -7.97 6.34 -7.85
CA LYS A 37 -6.91 7.31 -8.17
C LYS A 37 -6.75 8.35 -7.07
N GLU A 38 -7.84 9.00 -6.62
CA GLU A 38 -7.78 9.99 -5.54
C GLU A 38 -7.06 9.46 -4.29
N THR A 39 -7.36 8.22 -3.90
CA THR A 39 -6.72 7.58 -2.75
C THR A 39 -5.25 7.25 -3.03
N SER A 40 -4.93 6.76 -4.21
CA SER A 40 -3.57 6.41 -4.61
C SER A 40 -2.64 7.63 -4.61
N ILE A 41 -3.12 8.77 -5.10
CA ILE A 41 -2.35 10.03 -5.12
C ILE A 41 -2.04 10.51 -3.70
N LYS A 42 -2.94 10.35 -2.73
CA LYS A 42 -2.65 10.68 -1.32
C LYS A 42 -1.45 9.91 -0.78
N PHE A 43 -1.23 8.69 -1.24
CA PHE A 43 -0.06 7.89 -0.91
C PHE A 43 1.20 8.22 -1.72
N GLY A 44 1.12 9.16 -2.67
CA GLY A 44 2.23 9.54 -3.54
C GLY A 44 2.38 8.67 -4.80
N LEU A 45 1.41 7.79 -5.10
CA LEU A 45 1.42 7.01 -6.32
C LEU A 45 1.00 7.88 -7.53
N GLY A 46 1.68 7.71 -8.67
CA GLY A 46 1.39 8.50 -9.87
C GLY A 46 1.99 9.91 -9.88
N GLU A 47 2.82 10.25 -8.90
CA GLU A 47 3.50 11.54 -8.77
C GLU A 47 5.00 11.37 -8.53
N LYS A 48 5.79 12.41 -8.80
CA LYS A 48 7.19 12.42 -8.39
C LYS A 48 7.29 12.56 -6.88
N VAL A 49 7.98 11.63 -6.23
CA VAL A 49 8.13 11.55 -4.77
C VAL A 49 9.14 12.56 -4.25
N LEU A 50 10.24 12.77 -4.99
CA LEU A 50 11.32 13.69 -4.65
C LEU A 50 11.08 15.10 -5.22
N LYS A 51 9.91 15.30 -5.85
CA LYS A 51 9.50 16.53 -6.50
C LYS A 51 10.55 17.03 -7.49
N GLU A 52 10.90 18.32 -7.42
CA GLU A 52 11.73 18.99 -8.40
C GLU A 52 13.23 18.68 -8.32
N LYS A 53 13.65 17.86 -7.33
CA LYS A 53 15.08 17.62 -7.09
C LYS A 53 15.75 16.66 -8.09
N PHE A 54 14.94 15.87 -8.84
CA PHE A 54 15.48 14.87 -9.77
C PHE A 54 14.64 14.77 -11.04
N ASP A 55 15.19 15.30 -12.13
CA ASP A 55 14.51 15.28 -13.44
C ASP A 55 14.28 13.89 -14.00
N ILE A 56 15.16 12.94 -13.65
CA ILE A 56 15.07 11.54 -14.10
C ILE A 56 14.00 10.73 -13.40
N GLU A 57 13.41 11.24 -12.30
CA GLU A 57 12.38 10.52 -11.57
C GLU A 57 11.12 10.32 -12.42
N LYS A 58 10.66 9.08 -12.50
CA LYS A 58 9.42 8.73 -13.21
C LYS A 58 8.23 8.82 -12.25
N LYS A 59 7.17 9.50 -12.69
CA LYS A 59 5.94 9.65 -11.90
C LYS A 59 5.01 8.44 -11.93
N GLY A 60 5.29 7.44 -12.78
CA GLY A 60 4.36 6.34 -12.99
C GLY A 60 3.03 6.81 -13.60
N LEU A 61 1.98 6.00 -13.41
CA LEU A 61 0.64 6.28 -13.89
C LEU A 61 -0.41 5.65 -12.96
N ILE A 62 -1.33 6.43 -12.46
CA ILE A 62 -2.57 5.96 -11.87
C ILE A 62 -3.70 6.40 -12.80
N PRO A 63 -4.33 5.48 -13.53
CA PRO A 63 -5.31 5.81 -14.54
C PRO A 63 -6.64 6.26 -13.93
N ASP A 64 -7.40 7.06 -14.69
CA ASP A 64 -8.78 7.42 -14.45
C ASP A 64 -9.56 7.51 -15.76
N THR A 65 -10.83 7.87 -15.66
CA THR A 65 -11.74 8.01 -16.82
C THR A 65 -11.29 9.11 -17.76
N GLU A 66 -10.80 10.24 -17.22
CA GLU A 66 -10.33 11.38 -17.99
C GLU A 66 -9.01 11.08 -18.71
N TRP A 67 -8.04 10.50 -17.99
CA TRP A 67 -6.77 10.10 -18.57
C TRP A 67 -6.98 9.20 -19.80
N LYS A 68 -7.85 8.21 -19.70
CA LYS A 68 -8.08 7.29 -20.81
C LYS A 68 -8.72 7.99 -22.01
N LYS A 69 -9.70 8.85 -21.77
CA LYS A 69 -10.31 9.65 -22.82
C LYS A 69 -9.32 10.53 -23.55
N ASN A 70 -8.46 11.24 -22.79
CA ASN A 70 -7.51 12.21 -23.33
C ASN A 70 -6.32 11.56 -24.03
N ASN A 71 -5.84 10.40 -23.55
CA ASN A 71 -4.63 9.76 -24.08
C ASN A 71 -4.92 8.66 -25.12
N LEU A 72 -6.08 7.99 -25.02
CA LEU A 72 -6.42 6.85 -25.87
C LEU A 72 -7.66 7.11 -26.75
N GLY A 73 -8.36 8.23 -26.57
CA GLY A 73 -9.58 8.56 -27.31
C GLY A 73 -10.73 7.59 -27.06
N LYS A 74 -10.72 6.81 -25.96
CA LYS A 74 -11.66 5.75 -25.67
C LYS A 74 -12.33 5.94 -24.31
N GLY A 75 -13.61 5.54 -24.18
CA GLY A 75 -14.30 5.51 -22.89
C GLY A 75 -13.72 4.44 -21.95
N TRP A 76 -13.90 4.68 -20.66
CA TRP A 76 -13.53 3.72 -19.63
C TRP A 76 -14.53 2.54 -19.60
N VAL A 77 -14.04 1.33 -19.36
CA VAL A 77 -14.88 0.13 -19.22
C VAL A 77 -14.71 -0.50 -17.84
N ILE A 78 -15.75 -1.14 -17.35
CA ILE A 78 -15.79 -1.70 -15.99
C ILE A 78 -14.66 -2.72 -15.74
N GLY A 79 -14.32 -3.52 -16.74
CA GLY A 79 -13.21 -4.49 -16.62
C GLY A 79 -11.87 -3.85 -16.27
N GLU A 80 -11.61 -2.62 -16.74
CA GLU A 80 -10.39 -1.86 -16.40
C GLU A 80 -10.42 -1.41 -14.94
N THR A 81 -11.59 -1.04 -14.40
CA THR A 81 -11.73 -0.74 -12.98
C THR A 81 -11.37 -1.95 -12.11
N LEU A 82 -11.86 -3.14 -12.49
CA LEU A 82 -11.60 -4.37 -11.74
C LEU A 82 -10.09 -4.66 -11.69
N ILE A 83 -9.42 -4.59 -12.83
CA ILE A 83 -7.98 -4.84 -12.94
C ILE A 83 -7.17 -3.77 -12.19
N THR A 84 -7.55 -2.49 -12.29
CA THR A 84 -6.94 -1.39 -11.54
C THR A 84 -7.08 -1.60 -10.03
N GLY A 85 -8.21 -2.17 -9.58
CA GLY A 85 -8.47 -2.46 -8.16
C GLY A 85 -7.51 -3.46 -7.51
N ILE A 86 -6.76 -4.21 -8.30
CA ILE A 86 -5.68 -5.09 -7.84
C ILE A 86 -4.28 -4.61 -8.28
N GLY A 87 -4.17 -3.36 -8.74
CA GLY A 87 -2.91 -2.72 -9.10
C GLY A 87 -2.34 -3.16 -10.45
N GLN A 88 -3.17 -3.67 -11.35
CA GLN A 88 -2.78 -4.10 -12.70
C GLN A 88 -3.37 -3.21 -13.80
N GLY A 89 -3.23 -3.61 -15.06
CA GLY A 89 -3.72 -2.87 -16.22
C GLY A 89 -2.83 -1.68 -16.57
N TYR A 90 -3.40 -0.48 -16.59
CA TYR A 90 -2.63 0.75 -16.90
C TYR A 90 -1.83 1.29 -15.70
N THR A 91 -2.03 0.75 -14.51
CA THR A 91 -1.34 1.19 -13.29
C THR A 91 0.17 0.98 -13.40
N GLN A 92 0.95 2.03 -13.20
CA GLN A 92 2.41 2.00 -13.19
C GLN A 92 2.91 2.74 -11.95
N THR A 93 3.74 2.07 -11.17
CA THR A 93 4.35 2.63 -9.96
C THR A 93 5.85 2.40 -9.96
N THR A 94 6.59 3.29 -9.30
CA THR A 94 8.02 3.10 -9.07
C THR A 94 8.26 2.42 -7.72
N PRO A 95 9.38 1.71 -7.54
CA PRO A 95 9.76 1.16 -6.23
C PRO A 95 9.80 2.22 -5.12
N LEU A 96 10.24 3.44 -5.44
CA LEU A 96 10.28 4.55 -4.50
C LEU A 96 8.88 4.97 -4.03
N GLN A 97 7.90 5.01 -4.94
CA GLN A 97 6.50 5.27 -4.59
C GLN A 97 5.93 4.20 -3.68
N LEU A 98 6.21 2.92 -3.95
CA LEU A 98 5.77 1.83 -3.09
C LEU A 98 6.45 1.88 -1.72
N CYS A 99 7.71 2.26 -1.65
CA CYS A 99 8.43 2.47 -0.40
C CYS A 99 7.79 3.61 0.41
N LEU A 100 7.50 4.76 -0.22
CA LEU A 100 6.81 5.87 0.43
C LEU A 100 5.43 5.48 0.95
N MET A 101 4.62 4.81 0.13
CA MET A 101 3.30 4.32 0.53
C MET A 101 3.40 3.40 1.74
N THR A 102 4.34 2.46 1.73
CA THR A 102 4.55 1.51 2.83
C THR A 102 5.00 2.22 4.11
N ALA A 103 5.92 3.17 4.00
CA ALA A 103 6.37 3.97 5.14
C ALA A 103 5.24 4.81 5.74
N GLN A 104 4.38 5.40 4.90
CA GLN A 104 3.20 6.14 5.35
C GLN A 104 2.11 5.25 5.98
N LEU A 105 1.97 4.00 5.55
CA LEU A 105 1.13 3.03 6.24
C LEU A 105 1.73 2.65 7.60
N ALA A 106 3.03 2.36 7.63
CA ALA A 106 3.72 1.90 8.84
C ALA A 106 3.77 2.95 9.94
N ASN A 107 3.84 4.25 9.59
CA ASN A 107 3.82 5.34 10.56
C ASN A 107 2.42 5.75 11.02
N GLY A 108 1.37 5.03 10.62
CA GLY A 108 0.00 5.32 11.02
C GLY A 108 -0.78 6.24 10.07
N GLY A 109 -0.27 6.52 8.87
CA GLY A 109 -0.94 7.35 7.86
C GLY A 109 -0.53 8.82 7.89
N PHE A 110 0.60 9.15 8.49
CA PHE A 110 1.18 10.48 8.40
C PHE A 110 1.94 10.67 7.10
N LYS A 111 1.83 11.86 6.53
CA LYS A 111 2.51 12.22 5.31
C LYS A 111 4.02 12.31 5.51
N ILE A 112 4.77 11.73 4.60
CA ILE A 112 6.24 11.75 4.58
C ILE A 112 6.69 12.55 3.36
N TYR A 113 7.69 13.40 3.58
CA TYR A 113 8.42 14.11 2.53
C TYR A 113 9.83 13.53 2.45
N PRO A 114 10.11 12.58 1.53
CA PRO A 114 11.40 11.92 1.47
C PRO A 114 12.50 12.90 1.09
N LYS A 115 13.67 12.70 1.71
CA LYS A 115 14.90 13.44 1.40
C LYS A 115 15.99 12.44 1.02
N ILE A 116 16.81 12.76 0.02
CA ILE A 116 17.96 11.93 -0.37
C ILE A 116 19.22 12.36 0.40
N THR A 117 19.36 13.67 0.67
CA THR A 117 20.48 14.22 1.41
C THR A 117 20.04 14.50 2.85
N LEU A 118 20.88 14.12 3.80
CA LEU A 118 20.83 14.68 5.14
C LEU A 118 21.34 16.12 5.02
N GLU A 119 20.46 17.09 5.17
CA GLU A 119 20.90 18.46 5.48
C GLU A 119 21.58 18.37 6.84
N GLU A 120 22.67 19.15 7.05
CA GLU A 120 23.58 19.08 8.18
C GLU A 120 22.96 19.36 9.58
N ASP A 121 21.67 19.35 9.72
CA ASP A 121 20.97 19.35 11.00
C ASP A 121 21.11 17.98 11.69
N SER A 122 22.34 17.68 12.10
CA SER A 122 22.68 16.51 12.89
C SER A 122 21.79 16.34 14.14
N LYS A 123 21.24 17.41 14.67
CA LYS A 123 20.30 17.41 15.81
C LYS A 123 19.00 16.68 15.49
N THR A 124 18.42 16.87 14.29
CA THR A 124 17.17 16.23 13.91
C THR A 124 17.34 14.72 13.71
N PHE A 125 18.48 14.30 13.16
CA PHE A 125 18.78 12.88 12.96
C PHE A 125 19.01 12.14 14.29
N GLU A 126 19.74 12.73 15.22
CA GLU A 126 19.95 12.13 16.54
C GLU A 126 18.67 12.14 17.38
N GLN A 127 17.81 13.16 17.24
CA GLN A 127 16.49 13.19 17.87
C GLN A 127 15.55 12.12 17.31
N ILE A 128 15.54 11.90 15.99
CA ILE A 128 14.76 10.82 15.36
C ILE A 128 15.28 9.46 15.82
N LYS A 129 16.61 9.29 15.87
CA LYS A 129 17.25 8.06 16.29
C LYS A 129 17.05 7.76 17.78
N SER A 130 17.07 8.77 18.65
CA SER A 130 16.75 8.60 20.08
C SER A 130 15.27 8.24 20.27
N LYS A 131 14.35 8.95 19.63
CA LYS A 131 12.93 8.62 19.66
C LYS A 131 12.64 7.23 19.09
N MET A 132 13.29 6.82 18.00
CA MET A 132 13.17 5.46 17.49
C MET A 132 13.68 4.40 18.48
N ARG A 133 14.76 4.69 19.21
CA ARG A 133 15.29 3.78 20.25
C ARG A 133 14.38 3.73 21.48
N GLU A 134 13.85 4.87 21.89
CA GLU A 134 12.86 4.94 22.98
C GLU A 134 11.60 4.14 22.62
N ASN A 135 11.03 4.37 21.45
CA ASN A 135 9.85 3.64 20.98
C ASN A 135 10.12 2.13 20.82
N LEU A 136 11.32 1.72 20.40
CA LEU A 136 11.70 0.30 20.32
C LEU A 136 11.89 -0.33 21.71
N ASN A 137 12.33 0.44 22.71
CA ASN A 137 12.47 -0.03 24.08
C ASN A 137 11.11 -0.07 24.81
N GLU A 138 10.21 0.86 24.51
CA GLU A 138 8.85 0.89 25.05
C GLU A 138 7.94 -0.15 24.41
N ALA A 139 8.11 -0.50 23.14
CA ALA A 139 7.39 -1.58 22.48
C ALA A 139 7.70 -2.97 23.07
N ASN A 140 8.76 -3.09 23.87
CA ASN A 140 9.07 -4.31 24.65
C ASN A 140 8.33 -4.38 26.01
N SER A 141 7.64 -3.32 26.44
CA SER A 141 6.75 -3.34 27.58
C SER A 141 5.32 -3.45 27.07
N GLU A 142 4.74 -4.64 27.17
CA GLU A 142 3.34 -5.00 26.96
C GLU A 142 2.47 -3.99 26.23
N LEU A 143 1.93 -4.40 25.08
CA LEU A 143 0.88 -3.75 24.30
C LEU A 143 -0.15 -3.02 25.19
N LYS A 144 0.20 -1.87 25.70
CA LYS A 144 -0.74 -0.95 26.30
C LYS A 144 -1.55 -0.31 25.19
N GLU A 145 -2.76 -0.77 25.17
CA GLU A 145 -3.84 -0.53 24.24
C GLU A 145 -4.05 0.94 23.86
N THR A 146 -4.32 1.12 22.55
CA THR A 146 -5.30 2.06 21.96
C THR A 146 -5.22 3.53 22.31
N SER A 147 -4.91 3.95 23.53
CA SER A 147 -4.83 5.36 23.91
C SER A 147 -3.56 6.04 23.39
N GLU A 148 -2.40 5.41 23.50
CA GLU A 148 -1.12 5.96 23.05
C GLU A 148 -1.02 6.05 21.53
N PHE A 149 -1.58 5.05 20.81
CA PHE A 149 -1.69 5.10 19.36
C PHE A 149 -2.59 6.26 18.91
N LEU A 150 -3.67 6.53 19.62
CA LEU A 150 -4.57 7.65 19.35
C LEU A 150 -3.97 9.00 19.78
N GLU A 151 -3.17 9.05 20.84
CA GLU A 151 -2.43 10.26 21.24
C GLU A 151 -1.35 10.65 20.25
N PHE A 152 -0.62 9.67 19.71
CA PHE A 152 0.33 9.88 18.61
C PHE A 152 -0.34 10.54 17.39
N PHE A 153 -1.59 10.16 17.07
CA PHE A 153 -2.37 10.77 15.98
C PHE A 153 -2.87 12.18 16.29
N ASN A 154 -2.97 12.56 17.54
CA ASN A 154 -3.46 13.88 17.95
C ASN A 154 -2.36 14.97 18.03
N GLN A 155 -1.09 14.62 17.80
CA GLN A 155 -0.01 15.60 17.72
C GLN A 155 -0.18 16.47 16.48
N LYS A 156 -0.46 17.76 16.70
CA LYS A 156 -0.84 18.78 15.69
C LYS A 156 0.23 19.09 14.61
N GLU A 157 1.40 18.47 14.67
CA GLU A 157 2.52 18.83 13.79
C GLU A 157 2.61 17.99 12.51
N HIS A 158 1.78 16.96 12.35
CA HIS A 158 1.88 16.05 11.20
C HIS A 158 0.61 16.04 10.36
N GLU A 159 0.76 16.28 9.06
CA GLU A 159 -0.34 16.14 8.10
C GLU A 159 -0.75 14.67 7.97
N THR A 160 -2.01 14.37 8.30
CA THR A 160 -2.56 13.01 8.14
C THR A 160 -3.14 12.81 6.75
N LEU A 161 -2.89 11.66 6.13
CA LEU A 161 -3.44 11.30 4.83
C LEU A 161 -4.94 11.00 4.89
N PHE A 162 -5.43 10.56 6.04
CA PHE A 162 -6.81 10.11 6.24
C PHE A 162 -7.41 10.66 7.52
N LYS A 163 -8.69 11.03 7.46
CA LYS A 163 -9.44 11.53 8.61
C LYS A 163 -9.67 10.47 9.70
N ASN A 164 -9.69 9.19 9.33
CA ASN A 164 -9.97 8.10 10.26
C ASN A 164 -8.77 7.14 10.37
N PRO A 165 -8.00 7.22 11.47
CA PRO A 165 -6.82 6.38 11.68
C PRO A 165 -7.17 4.88 11.84
N ARG A 166 -8.41 4.55 12.23
CA ARG A 166 -8.86 3.15 12.33
C ARG A 166 -8.74 2.39 11.01
N ASN A 167 -8.86 3.09 9.87
CA ASN A 167 -8.70 2.46 8.57
C ASN A 167 -7.27 1.97 8.34
N ILE A 168 -6.28 2.75 8.78
CA ILE A 168 -4.87 2.35 8.69
C ILE A 168 -4.58 1.17 9.61
N LYS A 169 -5.06 1.20 10.84
CA LYS A 169 -4.92 0.10 11.80
C LYS A 169 -5.47 -1.20 11.21
N LEU A 170 -6.68 -1.17 10.65
CA LEU A 170 -7.31 -2.35 10.02
C LEU A 170 -6.46 -2.91 8.86
N VAL A 171 -5.88 -2.04 8.04
CA VAL A 171 -4.98 -2.45 6.94
C VAL A 171 -3.71 -3.09 7.50
N LEU A 172 -3.07 -2.49 8.49
CA LEU A 172 -1.86 -3.03 9.14
C LEU A 172 -2.12 -4.38 9.80
N GLU A 173 -3.23 -4.55 10.51
CA GLU A 173 -3.66 -5.82 11.10
C GLU A 173 -3.85 -6.90 10.02
N ALA A 174 -4.46 -6.56 8.90
CA ALA A 174 -4.66 -7.48 7.78
C ALA A 174 -3.34 -7.85 7.10
N MET A 175 -2.39 -6.90 6.98
CA MET A 175 -1.04 -7.15 6.47
C MET A 175 -0.24 -8.03 7.43
N PHE A 176 -0.35 -7.81 8.74
CA PHE A 176 0.26 -8.66 9.76
C PHE A 176 -0.29 -10.09 9.68
N ALA A 177 -1.60 -10.24 9.56
CA ALA A 177 -2.25 -11.53 9.38
C ALA A 177 -1.80 -12.26 8.11
N SER A 178 -1.53 -11.51 7.01
CA SER A 178 -1.03 -12.08 5.75
C SER A 178 0.33 -12.77 5.93
N THR A 179 1.17 -12.26 6.82
CA THR A 179 2.50 -12.81 7.06
C THR A 179 2.52 -13.81 8.22
N ASN A 180 1.79 -13.57 9.30
CA ASN A 180 1.99 -14.31 10.56
C ASN A 180 0.88 -15.32 10.88
N GLU A 181 -0.22 -15.33 10.15
CA GLU A 181 -1.31 -16.26 10.41
C GLU A 181 -1.46 -17.36 9.33
N PRO A 182 -1.93 -18.57 9.72
CA PRO A 182 -2.26 -19.62 8.76
C PRO A 182 -3.20 -19.14 7.64
N ARG A 183 -3.01 -19.60 6.42
CA ARG A 183 -3.68 -19.18 5.19
C ARG A 183 -3.28 -17.78 4.70
N GLY A 184 -2.38 -17.06 5.37
CA GLY A 184 -1.79 -15.83 4.85
C GLY A 184 -0.92 -16.13 3.63
N THR A 185 -0.97 -15.26 2.61
CA THR A 185 -0.20 -15.48 1.36
C THR A 185 1.30 -15.38 1.55
N SER A 186 1.75 -14.70 2.60
CA SER A 186 3.17 -14.57 2.98
C SER A 186 3.56 -15.45 4.18
N TYR A 187 2.67 -16.32 4.66
CA TYR A 187 2.87 -17.11 5.89
C TYR A 187 4.13 -17.98 5.87
N LYS A 188 4.53 -18.47 4.70
CA LYS A 188 5.76 -19.28 4.54
C LYS A 188 7.05 -18.46 4.77
N SER A 189 6.97 -17.15 4.63
CA SER A 189 8.10 -16.22 4.79
C SER A 189 8.11 -15.53 6.17
N ARG A 190 7.27 -15.98 7.12
CA ARG A 190 7.21 -15.40 8.46
C ARG A 190 8.51 -15.62 9.23
N ILE A 191 8.81 -14.70 10.10
CA ILE A 191 9.84 -14.86 11.14
C ILE A 191 9.13 -15.37 12.39
N GLU A 192 9.60 -16.49 12.95
CA GLU A 192 8.96 -17.14 14.10
C GLU A 192 9.23 -16.42 15.40
N ASP A 193 10.37 -15.76 15.53
CA ASP A 193 10.70 -14.94 16.70
C ASP A 193 9.75 -13.73 16.77
N PRO A 194 8.94 -13.61 17.83
CA PRO A 194 7.98 -12.52 17.99
C PRO A 194 8.59 -11.13 17.89
N LYS A 195 9.85 -10.98 18.30
CA LYS A 195 10.59 -9.71 18.28
C LYS A 195 10.84 -9.18 16.86
N TYR A 196 10.86 -10.07 15.86
CA TYR A 196 11.19 -9.72 14.48
C TYR A 196 10.03 -9.99 13.52
N GLN A 197 8.84 -10.21 14.03
CA GLN A 197 7.65 -10.34 13.18
C GLN A 197 7.41 -9.05 12.39
N PHE A 198 6.92 -9.21 11.17
CA PHE A 198 6.64 -8.09 10.29
C PHE A 198 5.27 -8.21 9.63
N ALA A 199 4.71 -7.08 9.22
CA ALA A 199 3.53 -7.01 8.39
C ALA A 199 3.91 -6.91 6.92
N GLY A 200 3.20 -7.62 6.04
CA GLY A 200 3.50 -7.62 4.63
C GLY A 200 2.30 -7.92 3.75
N LYS A 201 2.41 -7.58 2.48
CA LYS A 201 1.43 -7.93 1.46
C LYS A 201 2.14 -8.36 0.19
N THR A 202 1.80 -9.54 -0.31
CA THR A 202 2.26 -10.00 -1.62
C THR A 202 1.74 -9.11 -2.72
N GLY A 203 2.55 -8.88 -3.74
CA GLY A 203 2.17 -8.17 -4.97
C GLY A 203 2.64 -8.94 -6.19
N THR A 204 1.86 -8.90 -7.26
CA THR A 204 2.25 -9.42 -8.57
C THR A 204 2.43 -8.26 -9.52
N SER A 205 3.67 -8.05 -9.97
CA SER A 205 3.99 -7.02 -10.96
C SER A 205 3.72 -7.55 -12.36
N GLN A 206 2.90 -6.84 -13.11
CA GLN A 206 2.70 -7.11 -14.53
C GLN A 206 3.74 -6.32 -15.33
N VAL A 207 4.77 -7.01 -15.81
CA VAL A 207 5.90 -6.38 -16.55
C VAL A 207 5.70 -6.36 -18.06
N LYS A 208 4.76 -7.15 -18.57
CA LYS A 208 4.40 -7.17 -20.01
C LYS A 208 2.88 -7.35 -20.18
N ARG A 209 2.39 -6.95 -21.35
CA ARG A 209 1.02 -7.27 -21.74
C ARG A 209 0.93 -8.76 -22.03
N ILE A 210 0.02 -9.45 -21.37
CA ILE A 210 -0.31 -10.85 -21.66
C ILE A 210 -1.21 -10.88 -22.90
N THR A 211 -0.74 -11.50 -23.96
CA THR A 211 -1.51 -11.68 -25.19
C THR A 211 -2.39 -12.93 -25.09
N GLU A 212 -3.35 -13.06 -26.01
CA GLU A 212 -4.19 -14.26 -26.10
C GLU A 212 -3.34 -15.53 -26.31
N LYS A 213 -2.31 -15.43 -27.16
CA LYS A 213 -1.34 -16.49 -27.41
C LYS A 213 -0.52 -16.88 -26.18
N ASP A 214 -0.15 -15.91 -25.33
CA ASP A 214 0.55 -16.20 -24.07
C ASP A 214 -0.36 -17.00 -23.10
N ARG A 215 -1.67 -16.75 -23.10
CA ARG A 215 -2.64 -17.49 -22.28
C ARG A 215 -2.84 -18.92 -22.77
N GLU A 216 -2.90 -19.12 -24.08
CA GLU A 216 -3.03 -20.46 -24.68
C GLU A 216 -1.81 -21.33 -24.38
N LEU A 217 -0.62 -20.72 -24.28
CA LEU A 217 0.62 -21.41 -23.95
C LEU A 217 0.87 -21.56 -22.45
N ASP A 218 -0.08 -21.16 -21.59
CA ASP A 218 0.02 -21.18 -20.11
C ASP A 218 1.29 -20.49 -19.56
N LEU A 219 1.75 -19.45 -20.29
CA LEU A 219 2.93 -18.64 -19.99
C LEU A 219 2.59 -17.40 -19.16
N SER A 220 1.46 -17.42 -18.44
CA SER A 220 0.97 -16.34 -17.59
C SER A 220 1.44 -16.47 -16.15
#